data_4b24dedfdd8940a1a187defa28fd9103
#
_entry.id   4b24dedfdd8940a1a187defa28fd9103
#
_cell.length_a   1.000
_cell.length_b   1.000
_cell.length_c   1.000
_cell.angle_alpha   90.00
_cell.angle_beta   90.00
_cell.angle_gamma   90.00
#
_symmetry.space_group_name_H-M   'P 1'
#
loop_
_entity.id
_entity.type
_entity.pdbx_description
1 polymer ?
#
loop_
_entity_poly.entity_id
_entity_poly.type
_entity_poly.pdbx_seq_one_letter_code
_entity_poly.pdbx_strand_id
1 'polypeptide(L)'
;MCIRDRPDDYASMHEVLTRRFTHGMEEQKQLEKDGSPQEIGSFNRFPDIIMMDGGRGQVNICLQVLSELGLDIPVCGMVKDDFHRTRGLYYNNVEIPIDRHGEGFKLITRIQDEAHRFAIEFHRSLRSKSQVHSVLDDIEGIGPARRKALMRRYQSLEKIKEADVEDLMQTETMNEKAAQAVYAFFHSAT
;
A
#
# COMPACT_ATOMS: atom_id res chain seq x y z
N MET A 1 -13.69 28.79 -1.76
CA MET A 1 -12.82 27.65 -1.48
C MET A 1 -13.71 26.50 -1.03
N CYS A 2 -14.08 25.65 -1.97
CA CYS A 2 -15.09 24.62 -1.74
C CYS A 2 -14.55 23.49 -0.88
N ILE A 3 -15.31 23.17 0.18
CA ILE A 3 -15.04 22.07 1.15
C ILE A 3 -15.09 20.66 0.49
N ARG A 4 -15.26 20.59 -0.83
CA ARG A 4 -15.44 19.33 -1.58
C ARG A 4 -14.16 18.58 -1.95
N ASP A 5 -12.98 19.11 -1.67
CA ASP A 5 -11.70 18.53 -2.12
C ASP A 5 -10.87 17.91 -0.99
N ARG A 6 -11.44 17.69 0.19
CA ARG A 6 -10.81 16.83 1.19
C ARG A 6 -11.22 15.38 0.88
N PRO A 7 -10.27 14.46 0.69
CA PRO A 7 -10.61 13.05 0.61
C PRO A 7 -11.41 12.72 1.88
N ASP A 8 -12.58 12.10 1.68
CA ASP A 8 -13.37 11.58 2.79
C ASP A 8 -12.65 10.32 3.29
N ASP A 9 -11.84 10.50 4.34
CA ASP A 9 -11.04 9.42 4.92
C ASP A 9 -11.91 8.25 5.38
N TYR A 10 -13.13 8.53 5.84
CA TYR A 10 -14.08 7.49 6.26
C TYR A 10 -14.64 6.71 5.07
N ALA A 11 -15.01 7.39 3.99
CA ALA A 11 -15.47 6.74 2.76
C ALA A 11 -14.36 5.90 2.13
N SER A 12 -13.14 6.42 2.09
CA SER A 12 -11.96 5.70 1.59
C SER A 12 -11.68 4.46 2.43
N MET A 13 -11.77 4.56 3.76
CA MET A 13 -11.58 3.44 4.68
C MET A 13 -12.65 2.38 4.50
N HIS A 14 -13.92 2.78 4.39
CA HIS A 14 -15.05 1.89 4.10
C HIS A 14 -14.80 1.11 2.80
N GLU A 15 -14.43 1.79 1.71
CA GLU A 15 -14.14 1.15 0.43
C GLU A 15 -13.01 0.13 0.54
N VAL A 16 -11.88 0.50 1.15
CA VAL A 16 -10.71 -0.38 1.27
C VAL A 16 -11.04 -1.64 2.07
N LEU A 17 -11.72 -1.48 3.21
CA LEU A 17 -12.12 -2.61 4.05
C LEU A 17 -13.12 -3.51 3.31
N THR A 18 -14.13 -2.94 2.67
CA THR A 18 -15.11 -3.69 1.88
C THR A 18 -14.42 -4.50 0.79
N ARG A 19 -13.55 -3.88 -0.01
CA ARG A 19 -12.79 -4.58 -1.07
C ARG A 19 -11.92 -5.70 -0.51
N ARG A 20 -11.21 -5.45 0.60
CA ARG A 20 -10.33 -6.43 1.23
C ARG A 20 -11.09 -7.69 1.65
N PHE A 21 -12.20 -7.51 2.36
CA PHE A 21 -12.96 -8.63 2.91
C PHE A 21 -13.84 -9.33 1.86
N THR A 22 -14.42 -8.60 0.92
CA THR A 22 -15.15 -9.20 -0.21
C THR A 22 -14.23 -10.09 -1.02
N HIS A 23 -13.04 -9.62 -1.37
CA HIS A 23 -12.07 -10.42 -2.10
C HIS A 23 -11.63 -11.66 -1.33
N GLY A 24 -11.41 -11.55 -0.01
CA GLY A 24 -11.09 -12.69 0.83
C GLY A 24 -12.20 -13.72 0.91
N MET A 25 -13.46 -13.28 0.97
CA MET A 25 -14.63 -14.18 0.94
C MET A 25 -14.76 -14.90 -0.41
N GLU A 26 -14.49 -14.21 -1.51
CA GLU A 26 -14.49 -14.78 -2.86
C GLU A 26 -13.41 -15.86 -3.01
N GLU A 27 -12.18 -15.58 -2.53
CA GLU A 27 -11.09 -16.56 -2.52
C GLU A 27 -11.45 -17.79 -1.67
N GLN A 28 -12.04 -17.61 -0.47
CA GLN A 28 -12.48 -18.74 0.36
C GLN A 28 -13.50 -19.61 -0.36
N LYS A 29 -14.51 -19.01 -1.00
CA LYS A 29 -15.50 -19.75 -1.78
C LYS A 29 -14.89 -20.52 -2.95
N GLN A 30 -13.84 -19.95 -3.57
CA GLN A 30 -13.15 -20.63 -4.67
C GLN A 30 -12.35 -21.83 -4.16
N LEU A 31 -11.63 -21.68 -3.05
CA LEU A 31 -10.86 -22.77 -2.43
C LEU A 31 -11.76 -23.92 -1.97
N GLU A 32 -12.95 -23.61 -1.42
CA GLU A 32 -13.94 -24.63 -1.04
C GLU A 32 -14.41 -25.44 -2.25
N LYS A 33 -14.58 -24.81 -3.41
CA LYS A 33 -14.96 -25.48 -4.65
C LYS A 33 -13.84 -26.35 -5.23
N ASP A 34 -12.62 -25.85 -5.18
CA ASP A 34 -11.46 -26.48 -5.81
C ASP A 34 -10.79 -27.52 -4.91
N GLY A 35 -11.16 -27.58 -3.62
CA GLY A 35 -10.55 -28.47 -2.61
C GLY A 35 -9.07 -28.21 -2.36
N SER A 36 -8.59 -27.02 -2.71
CA SER A 36 -7.19 -26.63 -2.59
C SER A 36 -6.86 -26.16 -1.17
N PRO A 37 -5.65 -26.44 -0.66
CA PRO A 37 -5.22 -25.90 0.64
C PRO A 37 -5.08 -24.38 0.57
N GLN A 38 -5.35 -23.69 1.68
CA GLN A 38 -5.19 -22.24 1.78
C GLN A 38 -3.73 -21.84 1.50
N GLU A 39 -3.50 -21.02 0.50
CA GLU A 39 -2.17 -20.46 0.24
C GLU A 39 -1.81 -19.41 1.29
N ILE A 40 -0.57 -19.46 1.78
CA ILE A 40 -0.05 -18.47 2.72
C ILE A 40 0.17 -17.15 1.96
N GLY A 41 -0.44 -16.07 2.46
CA GLY A 41 -0.29 -14.72 1.87
C GLY A 41 -1.44 -14.28 0.96
N SER A 42 -2.47 -15.10 0.74
CA SER A 42 -3.70 -14.72 0.04
C SER A 42 -4.68 -13.94 0.94
N PHE A 43 -5.69 -13.32 0.35
CA PHE A 43 -6.70 -12.55 1.08
C PHE A 43 -7.72 -13.40 1.83
N ASN A 44 -7.78 -14.70 1.58
CA ASN A 44 -8.69 -15.66 2.19
C ASN A 44 -8.43 -15.88 3.70
N ARG A 45 -7.25 -15.51 4.20
CA ARG A 45 -6.96 -15.61 5.62
C ARG A 45 -7.40 -14.34 6.33
N PHE A 46 -8.46 -14.44 7.13
CA PHE A 46 -8.94 -13.31 7.92
C PHE A 46 -8.10 -13.15 9.19
N PRO A 47 -7.93 -11.91 9.67
CA PRO A 47 -7.21 -11.65 10.91
C PRO A 47 -8.03 -12.03 12.13
N ASP A 48 -7.37 -12.38 13.23
CA ASP A 48 -8.02 -12.64 14.52
C ASP A 48 -8.45 -11.33 15.21
N ILE A 49 -7.85 -10.21 14.85
CA ILE A 49 -8.18 -8.86 15.34
C ILE A 49 -7.79 -7.80 14.32
N ILE A 50 -8.62 -6.76 14.21
CA ILE A 50 -8.31 -5.56 13.41
C ILE A 50 -7.94 -4.43 14.37
N MET A 51 -6.76 -3.84 14.16
CA MET A 51 -6.32 -2.69 14.92
C MET A 51 -6.38 -1.42 14.04
N MET A 52 -7.20 -0.46 14.46
CA MET A 52 -7.36 0.82 13.77
C MET A 52 -6.46 1.87 14.41
N ASP A 53 -5.68 2.60 13.58
CA ASP A 53 -4.85 3.73 14.03
C ASP A 53 -5.70 4.99 14.27
N GLY A 54 -6.74 4.84 15.07
CA GLY A 54 -7.67 5.89 15.41
C GLY A 54 -8.71 5.43 16.41
N GLY A 55 -9.46 6.40 16.91
CA GLY A 55 -10.46 6.18 17.94
C GLY A 55 -11.82 5.70 17.39
N ARG A 56 -12.85 6.06 18.14
CA ARG A 56 -14.23 5.62 17.95
C ARG A 56 -14.76 5.71 16.52
N GLY A 57 -14.47 6.82 15.80
CA GLY A 57 -15.00 7.03 14.45
C GLY A 57 -14.53 5.96 13.47
N GLN A 58 -13.23 5.68 13.46
CA GLN A 58 -12.64 4.68 12.57
C GLN A 58 -13.06 3.26 12.94
N VAL A 59 -13.13 2.94 14.24
CA VAL A 59 -13.64 1.65 14.72
C VAL A 59 -15.07 1.42 14.25
N ASN A 60 -15.94 2.42 14.34
CA ASN A 60 -17.34 2.31 13.92
C ASN A 60 -17.46 2.02 12.41
N ILE A 61 -16.65 2.65 11.56
CA ILE A 61 -16.63 2.34 10.12
C ILE A 61 -16.21 0.89 9.87
N CYS A 62 -15.18 0.43 10.56
CA CYS A 62 -14.74 -0.96 10.43
C CYS A 62 -15.85 -1.95 10.87
N LEU A 63 -16.46 -1.72 12.02
CA LEU A 63 -17.58 -2.53 12.52
C LEU A 63 -18.79 -2.53 11.57
N GLN A 64 -19.10 -1.39 10.96
CA GLN A 64 -20.14 -1.27 9.96
C GLN A 64 -19.87 -2.18 8.77
N VAL A 65 -18.68 -2.09 8.17
CA VAL A 65 -18.29 -2.94 7.04
C VAL A 65 -18.35 -4.43 7.39
N LEU A 66 -17.84 -4.82 8.56
CA LEU A 66 -17.91 -6.21 9.00
C LEU A 66 -19.34 -6.69 9.15
N SER A 67 -20.21 -5.85 9.73
CA SER A 67 -21.65 -6.16 9.85
C SER A 67 -22.34 -6.30 8.50
N GLU A 68 -22.06 -5.42 7.53
CA GLU A 68 -22.58 -5.47 6.16
C GLU A 68 -22.16 -6.75 5.43
N LEU A 69 -20.97 -7.27 5.72
CA LEU A 69 -20.43 -8.50 5.13
C LEU A 69 -20.72 -9.77 5.94
N GLY A 70 -21.37 -9.64 7.10
CA GLY A 70 -21.68 -10.78 7.98
C GLY A 70 -20.43 -11.41 8.62
N LEU A 71 -19.38 -10.61 8.86
CA LEU A 71 -18.14 -11.04 9.48
C LEU A 71 -18.09 -10.64 10.97
N ASP A 72 -17.64 -11.57 11.81
CA ASP A 72 -17.45 -11.36 13.24
C ASP A 72 -15.93 -11.37 13.57
N ILE A 73 -15.30 -10.22 13.43
CA ILE A 73 -13.87 -10.03 13.73
C ILE A 73 -13.75 -8.92 14.77
N PRO A 74 -13.05 -9.14 15.89
CA PRO A 74 -12.81 -8.11 16.89
C PRO A 74 -12.11 -6.88 16.31
N VAL A 75 -12.60 -5.67 16.63
CA VAL A 75 -12.00 -4.40 16.18
C VAL A 75 -11.58 -3.59 17.40
N CYS A 76 -10.32 -3.17 17.40
CA CYS A 76 -9.75 -2.34 18.44
C CYS A 76 -9.18 -1.04 17.85
N GLY A 77 -9.49 0.09 18.44
CA GLY A 77 -8.93 1.40 18.06
C GLY A 77 -7.80 1.81 19.00
N MET A 78 -6.84 2.57 18.49
CA MET A 78 -5.78 3.20 19.27
C MET A 78 -6.17 4.65 19.59
N VAL A 79 -6.47 4.95 20.86
CA VAL A 79 -6.81 6.30 21.29
C VAL A 79 -5.54 7.10 21.51
N LYS A 80 -5.47 8.28 20.90
CA LYS A 80 -4.32 9.19 20.98
C LYS A 80 -4.59 10.33 21.97
N ASP A 81 -3.54 10.78 22.63
CA ASP A 81 -3.55 12.02 23.44
C ASP A 81 -3.39 13.25 22.52
N ASP A 82 -3.43 14.45 23.11
CA ASP A 82 -3.28 15.72 22.39
C ASP A 82 -1.93 15.88 21.69
N PHE A 83 -0.95 15.05 22.04
CA PHE A 83 0.36 14.98 21.42
C PHE A 83 0.48 13.85 20.39
N HIS A 84 -0.66 13.29 19.94
CA HIS A 84 -0.74 12.17 18.99
C HIS A 84 -0.06 10.87 19.45
N ARG A 85 0.14 10.68 20.76
CA ARG A 85 0.68 9.45 21.34
C ARG A 85 -0.45 8.55 21.82
N THR A 86 -0.31 7.26 21.60
CA THR A 86 -1.28 6.27 22.09
C THR A 86 -1.37 6.35 23.61
N ARG A 87 -2.58 6.58 24.13
CA ARG A 87 -2.88 6.64 25.57
C ARG A 87 -3.74 5.48 26.06
N GLY A 88 -4.43 4.81 25.15
CA GLY A 88 -5.36 3.74 25.47
C GLY A 88 -5.83 3.01 24.23
N LEU A 89 -6.65 2.02 24.46
CA LEU A 89 -7.38 1.27 23.41
C LEU A 89 -8.87 1.59 23.49
N TYR A 90 -9.55 1.50 22.36
CA TYR A 90 -10.99 1.60 22.26
C TYR A 90 -11.53 0.26 21.78
N TYR A 91 -12.27 -0.44 22.62
CA TYR A 91 -12.84 -1.74 22.33
C TYR A 91 -14.23 -1.86 22.98
N ASN A 92 -15.20 -2.44 22.26
CA ASN A 92 -16.59 -2.60 22.72
C ASN A 92 -17.20 -1.31 23.33
N ASN A 93 -17.01 -0.19 22.66
CA ASN A 93 -17.49 1.14 23.09
C ASN A 93 -16.88 1.64 24.43
N VAL A 94 -15.82 1.04 24.90
CA VAL A 94 -15.09 1.42 26.12
C VAL A 94 -13.66 1.80 25.78
N GLU A 95 -13.20 2.91 26.36
CA GLU A 95 -11.79 3.26 26.36
C GLU A 95 -11.07 2.53 27.50
N ILE A 96 -10.10 1.73 27.16
CA ILE A 96 -9.28 0.96 28.07
C ILE A 96 -7.92 1.66 28.21
N PRO A 97 -7.61 2.24 29.38
CA PRO A 97 -6.31 2.86 29.59
C PRO A 97 -5.21 1.79 29.54
N ILE A 98 -4.06 2.16 28.97
CA ILE A 98 -2.89 1.27 28.89
C ILE A 98 -1.78 1.81 29.78
N ASP A 99 -1.16 0.92 30.55
CA ASP A 99 0.10 1.23 31.22
C ASP A 99 1.22 1.43 30.20
N ARG A 100 1.74 2.66 30.11
CA ARG A 100 2.80 3.06 29.17
C ARG A 100 4.13 2.35 29.40
N HIS A 101 4.34 1.77 30.56
CA HIS A 101 5.53 0.99 30.90
C HIS A 101 5.33 -0.51 30.70
N GLY A 102 4.09 -0.95 30.47
CA GLY A 102 3.74 -2.35 30.29
C GLY A 102 4.16 -2.91 28.93
N GLU A 103 4.35 -4.21 28.87
CA GLU A 103 4.72 -4.93 27.63
C GLU A 103 3.65 -4.81 26.55
N GLY A 104 2.36 -4.73 26.94
CA GLY A 104 1.27 -4.50 25.99
C GLY A 104 1.40 -3.18 25.23
N PHE A 105 1.77 -2.10 25.93
CA PHE A 105 2.01 -0.81 25.29
C PHE A 105 3.17 -0.87 24.29
N LYS A 106 4.27 -1.51 24.68
CA LYS A 106 5.44 -1.68 23.79
C LYS A 106 5.09 -2.47 22.54
N LEU A 107 4.28 -3.53 22.67
CA LEU A 107 3.81 -4.32 21.52
C LEU A 107 2.97 -3.47 20.58
N ILE A 108 1.99 -2.74 21.09
CA ILE A 108 1.10 -1.89 20.28
C ILE A 108 1.88 -0.81 19.55
N THR A 109 2.84 -0.17 20.26
CA THR A 109 3.71 0.85 19.63
C THR A 109 4.52 0.24 18.48
N ARG A 110 5.10 -0.95 18.66
CA ARG A 110 5.83 -1.63 17.57
C ARG A 110 4.93 -1.96 16.38
N ILE A 111 3.71 -2.41 16.62
CA ILE A 111 2.74 -2.70 15.53
C ILE A 111 2.43 -1.40 14.77
N GLN A 112 2.21 -0.30 15.49
CA GLN A 112 1.92 1.01 14.89
C GLN A 112 3.11 1.53 14.08
N ASP A 113 4.31 1.46 14.63
CA ASP A 113 5.55 1.91 13.95
C ASP A 113 5.78 1.09 12.67
N GLU A 114 5.57 -0.23 12.73
CA GLU A 114 5.74 -1.10 11.58
C GLU A 114 4.68 -0.84 10.50
N ALA A 115 3.43 -0.66 10.87
CA ALA A 115 2.37 -0.29 9.93
C ALA A 115 2.66 1.07 9.25
N HIS A 116 3.15 2.05 10.01
CA HIS A 116 3.57 3.35 9.50
C HIS A 116 4.76 3.24 8.54
N ARG A 117 5.78 2.47 8.91
CA ARG A 117 6.95 2.18 8.08
C ARG A 117 6.52 1.56 6.75
N PHE A 118 5.67 0.54 6.80
CA PHE A 118 5.16 -0.13 5.61
C PHE A 118 4.37 0.84 4.69
N ALA A 119 3.51 1.67 5.27
CA ALA A 119 2.75 2.66 4.50
C ALA A 119 3.67 3.67 3.79
N ILE A 120 4.68 4.18 4.49
CA ILE A 120 5.65 5.12 3.93
C ILE A 120 6.45 4.47 2.79
N GLU A 121 6.94 3.24 2.97
CA GLU A 121 7.69 2.51 1.93
C GLU A 121 6.81 2.24 0.71
N PHE A 122 5.56 1.84 0.92
CA PHE A 122 4.59 1.61 -0.15
C PHE A 122 4.32 2.91 -0.94
N HIS A 123 4.07 4.03 -0.26
CA HIS A 123 3.87 5.31 -0.92
C HIS A 123 5.11 5.80 -1.67
N ARG A 124 6.31 5.59 -1.12
CA ARG A 124 7.57 5.90 -1.82
C ARG A 124 7.71 5.06 -3.09
N SER A 125 7.42 3.76 -3.01
CA SER A 125 7.44 2.87 -4.17
C SER A 125 6.45 3.29 -5.26
N LEU A 126 5.22 3.69 -4.88
CA LEU A 126 4.23 4.18 -5.84
C LEU A 126 4.66 5.49 -6.49
N ARG A 127 5.19 6.45 -5.72
CA ARG A 127 5.69 7.73 -6.26
C ARG A 127 6.88 7.50 -7.19
N SER A 128 7.84 6.65 -6.81
CA SER A 128 8.97 6.30 -7.67
C SER A 128 8.49 5.71 -8.99
N LYS A 129 7.56 4.74 -8.96
CA LYS A 129 6.98 4.15 -10.19
C LYS A 129 6.26 5.19 -11.05
N SER A 130 5.50 6.10 -10.44
CA SER A 130 4.80 7.17 -11.16
C SER A 130 5.76 8.19 -11.79
N GLN A 131 6.80 8.60 -11.06
CA GLN A 131 7.82 9.51 -11.60
C GLN A 131 8.59 8.89 -12.75
N VAL A 132 9.00 7.63 -12.62
CA VAL A 132 9.69 6.90 -13.70
C VAL A 132 8.79 6.77 -14.93
N HIS A 133 7.51 6.52 -14.71
CA HIS A 133 6.52 6.46 -15.80
C HIS A 133 6.45 7.78 -16.55
N SER A 134 6.37 8.91 -15.85
CA SER A 134 6.30 10.25 -16.46
C SER A 134 7.58 10.59 -17.21
N VAL A 135 8.75 10.39 -16.60
CA VAL A 135 10.04 10.76 -17.21
C VAL A 135 10.36 9.95 -18.46
N LEU A 136 10.06 8.66 -18.48
CA LEU A 136 10.33 7.81 -19.66
C LEU A 136 9.33 8.07 -20.80
N ASP A 137 8.13 8.59 -20.48
CA ASP A 137 7.14 8.97 -21.53
C ASP A 137 7.57 10.21 -22.33
N ASP A 138 8.44 11.05 -21.76
CA ASP A 138 8.99 12.24 -22.42
C ASP A 138 10.10 11.91 -23.44
N ILE A 139 10.59 10.65 -23.45
CA ILE A 139 11.67 10.22 -24.33
C ILE A 139 11.10 9.76 -25.69
N GLU A 140 11.51 10.41 -26.77
CA GLU A 140 11.10 10.02 -28.11
C GLU A 140 11.41 8.55 -28.41
N GLY A 141 10.39 7.81 -28.88
CA GLY A 141 10.53 6.39 -29.21
C GLY A 141 10.39 5.43 -28.04
N ILE A 142 10.16 5.90 -26.80
CA ILE A 142 9.89 5.07 -25.64
C ILE A 142 8.39 5.01 -25.38
N GLY A 143 7.74 4.04 -26.00
CA GLY A 143 6.34 3.74 -25.74
C GLY A 143 6.13 2.74 -24.57
N PRO A 144 4.86 2.39 -24.28
CA PRO A 144 4.51 1.56 -23.11
C PRO A 144 5.26 0.22 -23.02
N ALA A 145 5.51 -0.44 -24.16
CA ALA A 145 6.21 -1.72 -24.21
C ALA A 145 7.68 -1.59 -23.79
N ARG A 146 8.42 -0.61 -24.35
CA ARG A 146 9.82 -0.35 -24.03
C ARG A 146 9.99 0.13 -22.60
N ARG A 147 9.13 1.03 -22.15
CA ARG A 147 9.10 1.48 -20.76
C ARG A 147 8.93 0.31 -19.78
N LYS A 148 7.96 -0.59 -20.04
CA LYS A 148 7.74 -1.78 -19.20
C LYS A 148 8.97 -2.69 -19.18
N ALA A 149 9.64 -2.87 -20.31
CA ALA A 149 10.85 -3.68 -20.41
C ALA A 149 12.02 -3.05 -19.63
N LEU A 150 12.26 -1.73 -19.78
CA LEU A 150 13.28 -1.00 -19.02
C LEU A 150 13.03 -1.12 -17.51
N MET A 151 11.79 -0.88 -17.07
CA MET A 151 11.45 -0.99 -15.65
C MET A 151 11.59 -2.39 -15.09
N ARG A 152 11.30 -3.42 -15.88
CA ARG A 152 11.50 -4.82 -15.47
C ARG A 152 12.96 -5.16 -15.27
N ARG A 153 13.84 -4.64 -16.14
CA ARG A 153 15.28 -4.92 -16.10
C ARG A 153 16.00 -4.11 -15.01
N TYR A 154 15.78 -2.80 -14.96
CA TYR A 154 16.55 -1.89 -14.11
C TYR A 154 15.90 -1.57 -12.76
N GLN A 155 14.59 -1.72 -12.64
CA GLN A 155 13.80 -1.52 -11.41
C GLN A 155 13.80 -0.08 -10.85
N SER A 156 14.72 0.79 -11.24
CA SER A 156 14.78 2.20 -10.83
C SER A 156 15.29 3.11 -11.95
N LEU A 157 14.95 4.41 -11.86
CA LEU A 157 15.37 5.41 -12.82
C LEU A 157 16.88 5.68 -12.75
N GLU A 158 17.46 5.60 -11.55
CA GLU A 158 18.89 5.80 -11.31
C GLU A 158 19.71 4.77 -12.09
N LYS A 159 19.32 3.50 -12.04
CA LYS A 159 20.01 2.43 -12.79
C LYS A 159 19.85 2.59 -14.30
N ILE A 160 18.72 3.13 -14.78
CA ILE A 160 18.55 3.45 -16.21
C ILE A 160 19.48 4.59 -16.62
N LYS A 161 19.67 5.61 -15.78
CA LYS A 161 20.60 6.71 -16.01
C LYS A 161 22.07 6.28 -16.06
N GLU A 162 22.44 5.32 -15.24
CA GLU A 162 23.81 4.79 -15.15
C GLU A 162 24.16 3.80 -16.27
N ALA A 163 23.16 3.28 -16.97
CA ALA A 163 23.33 2.28 -18.03
C ALA A 163 23.89 2.95 -19.30
N ASP A 164 24.84 2.29 -19.95
CA ASP A 164 25.33 2.67 -21.26
C ASP A 164 24.40 2.24 -22.40
N VAL A 165 24.69 2.70 -23.63
CA VAL A 165 23.86 2.38 -24.80
C VAL A 165 23.85 0.88 -25.09
N GLU A 166 24.99 0.20 -24.91
CA GLU A 166 25.12 -1.23 -25.19
C GLU A 166 24.28 -2.05 -24.22
N ASP A 167 24.29 -1.69 -22.93
CA ASP A 167 23.48 -2.34 -21.91
C ASP A 167 21.97 -2.06 -22.11
N LEU A 168 21.60 -0.83 -22.47
CA LEU A 168 20.23 -0.47 -22.82
C LEU A 168 19.69 -1.26 -24.00
N MET A 169 20.51 -1.52 -25.02
CA MET A 169 20.16 -2.33 -26.19
C MET A 169 19.85 -3.80 -25.86
N GLN A 170 20.41 -4.33 -24.80
CA GLN A 170 20.10 -5.70 -24.34
C GLN A 170 18.71 -5.83 -23.69
N THR A 171 18.01 -4.70 -23.49
CA THR A 171 16.64 -4.72 -22.95
C THR A 171 15.66 -5.16 -24.04
N GLU A 172 14.73 -6.02 -23.66
CA GLU A 172 13.67 -6.52 -24.55
C GLU A 172 12.96 -5.34 -25.27
N THR A 173 12.69 -5.46 -26.54
CA THR A 173 12.04 -4.44 -27.41
C THR A 173 12.87 -3.18 -27.71
N MET A 174 14.07 -3.04 -27.14
CA MET A 174 14.94 -1.90 -27.45
C MET A 174 15.70 -2.10 -28.76
N ASN A 175 15.95 -0.98 -29.44
CA ASN A 175 16.85 -0.90 -30.58
C ASN A 175 17.86 0.22 -30.36
N GLU A 176 18.88 0.31 -31.21
CA GLU A 176 19.96 1.29 -31.07
C GLU A 176 19.45 2.74 -30.97
N LYS A 177 18.49 3.13 -31.84
CA LYS A 177 17.91 4.47 -31.84
C LYS A 177 17.21 4.79 -30.49
N ALA A 178 16.45 3.84 -29.94
CA ALA A 178 15.77 4.03 -28.67
C ALA A 178 16.75 4.03 -27.47
N ALA A 179 17.78 3.21 -27.52
CA ALA A 179 18.82 3.19 -26.50
C ALA A 179 19.62 4.50 -26.47
N GLN A 180 19.98 5.02 -27.65
CA GLN A 180 20.64 6.32 -27.79
C GLN A 180 19.74 7.47 -27.31
N ALA A 181 18.43 7.43 -27.59
CA ALA A 181 17.49 8.44 -27.11
C ALA A 181 17.38 8.45 -25.58
N VAL A 182 17.33 7.28 -24.94
CA VAL A 182 17.34 7.16 -23.46
C VAL A 182 18.65 7.70 -22.89
N TYR A 183 19.77 7.27 -23.44
CA TYR A 183 21.09 7.74 -22.98
C TYR A 183 21.25 9.24 -23.12
N ALA A 184 20.92 9.78 -24.30
CA ALA A 184 21.01 11.21 -24.58
C ALA A 184 20.09 12.02 -23.65
N PHE A 185 18.88 11.58 -23.40
CA PHE A 185 17.94 12.27 -22.53
C PHE A 185 18.50 12.50 -21.12
N PHE A 186 19.18 11.52 -20.56
CA PHE A 186 19.74 11.63 -19.21
C PHE A 186 21.13 12.29 -19.17
N HIS A 187 21.87 12.33 -20.27
CA HIS A 187 23.23 12.84 -20.31
C HIS A 187 23.40 14.15 -21.10
N SER A 188 22.33 14.63 -21.78
CA SER A 188 22.35 15.88 -22.55
C SER A 188 22.02 17.13 -21.74
N ALA A 189 21.80 17.02 -20.43
CA ALA A 189 21.53 18.16 -19.54
C ALA A 189 22.82 18.54 -18.79
N THR A 190 23.77 19.17 -19.51
CA THR A 190 24.86 19.97 -18.90
C THR A 190 24.87 21.31 -19.56
#